data_9269cf2ed6357624e19cd18c3e119fc5
#
_entry.id   9269cf2ed6357624e19cd18c3e119fc5
#
_cell.length_a   1.000
_cell.length_b   1.000
_cell.length_c   1.000
_cell.angle_alpha   90.00
_cell.angle_beta   90.00
_cell.angle_gamma   90.00
#
_symmetry.space_group_name_H-M   'P 1'
#
loop_
_entity.id
_entity.type
_entity.pdbx_description
1 polymer ?
#
loop_
_entity_poly.entity_id
_entity_poly.type
_entity_poly.pdbx_seq_one_letter_code
_entity_poly.pdbx_strand_id
1 'polypeptide(L)'
;MNYKWCFLFLIAIMTMATVNSQTLTGRQQGLAACACLMAQDDMKRLEPAVRMALDNGVTINELKEAFSQLYAYTGFPRSLNALGILNKVLENRQANWQEGKPWKRPAEWDDAKKAYELGVKNQTQLSGKPFNYDFCPQDDYYLKSHLFGDIFAGDQLSAADREIVTVAALSGLEGVAPQLAAHKQGAVNMGNSKQLVDELSAWLCGAGYTLNTKWQKGDKNPYGKYFIGQSYLADVGGGVMNVTFEPGCRNFWHVHHKQVQVLICVAGKGWYQEWGKAPVEMTPGTVIAVPAEVKHWHGAQKDSWFQHLTYHKDVQEGASNEWLEPVSDEHYNKLK
;
A
#
# COMPACT_ATOMS: atom_id res chain seq x y z
N MET A 1 -69.29 -39.57 4.87
CA MET A 1 -67.90 -39.76 5.40
C MET A 1 -67.08 -38.62 4.84
N ASN A 2 -66.81 -37.65 5.69
CA ASN A 2 -66.07 -36.41 5.31
C ASN A 2 -64.63 -36.53 5.81
N TYR A 3 -63.67 -36.56 4.87
CA TYR A 3 -62.26 -36.42 5.19
C TYR A 3 -61.84 -34.98 5.01
N LYS A 4 -61.56 -34.28 6.16
CA LYS A 4 -60.90 -32.98 6.17
C LYS A 4 -59.39 -33.21 6.14
N TRP A 5 -58.72 -32.72 5.07
CA TRP A 5 -57.27 -32.63 5.02
C TRP A 5 -56.81 -31.36 5.71
N CYS A 6 -56.08 -31.48 6.84
CA CYS A 6 -55.34 -30.39 7.45
C CYS A 6 -54.01 -30.23 6.74
N PHE A 7 -53.80 -29.17 5.97
CA PHE A 7 -52.50 -28.75 5.50
C PHE A 7 -51.79 -27.97 6.61
N LEU A 8 -50.78 -28.57 7.24
CA LEU A 8 -49.82 -27.90 8.10
C LEU A 8 -48.79 -27.21 7.20
N PHE A 9 -48.86 -25.88 7.11
CA PHE A 9 -47.78 -25.08 6.56
C PHE A 9 -46.64 -24.96 7.62
N LEU A 10 -45.54 -25.65 7.42
CA LEU A 10 -44.31 -25.42 8.14
C LEU A 10 -43.67 -24.17 7.53
N ILE A 11 -43.78 -23.03 8.20
CA ILE A 11 -43.01 -21.83 7.89
C ILE A 11 -41.59 -22.09 8.48
N ALA A 12 -40.65 -22.44 7.59
CA ALA A 12 -39.24 -22.44 7.93
C ALA A 12 -38.78 -20.95 7.99
N ILE A 13 -38.65 -20.43 9.20
CA ILE A 13 -37.99 -19.14 9.43
C ILE A 13 -36.51 -19.38 9.18
N MET A 14 -36.04 -19.07 7.97
CA MET A 14 -34.61 -18.88 7.69
C MET A 14 -34.17 -17.62 8.44
N THR A 15 -33.58 -17.78 9.60
CA THR A 15 -32.77 -16.74 10.21
C THR A 15 -31.58 -16.51 9.29
N MET A 16 -31.68 -15.50 8.42
CA MET A 16 -30.51 -14.93 7.77
C MET A 16 -29.62 -14.37 8.89
N ALA A 17 -28.56 -15.12 9.22
CA ALA A 17 -27.46 -14.56 9.97
C ALA A 17 -26.96 -13.37 9.12
N THR A 18 -27.19 -12.15 9.58
CA THR A 18 -26.56 -10.96 9.04
C THR A 18 -25.06 -11.18 9.25
N VAL A 19 -24.36 -11.57 8.20
CA VAL A 19 -22.90 -11.49 8.18
C VAL A 19 -22.60 -10.00 8.34
N ASN A 20 -22.20 -9.63 9.54
CA ASN A 20 -21.72 -8.28 9.82
C ASN A 20 -20.45 -8.13 8.97
N SER A 21 -20.56 -7.53 7.78
CA SER A 21 -19.42 -7.23 6.92
C SER A 21 -18.59 -6.19 7.65
N GLN A 22 -17.49 -6.61 8.28
CA GLN A 22 -16.53 -5.66 8.81
C GLN A 22 -15.95 -4.87 7.64
N THR A 23 -16.26 -3.60 7.57
CA THR A 23 -15.65 -2.66 6.63
C THR A 23 -14.42 -2.01 7.26
N LEU A 24 -13.44 -1.66 6.45
CA LEU A 24 -12.20 -1.01 6.89
C LEU A 24 -12.53 0.38 7.48
N THR A 25 -12.36 0.53 8.79
CA THR A 25 -12.63 1.80 9.49
C THR A 25 -11.60 2.88 9.15
N GLY A 26 -11.95 4.17 9.31
CA GLY A 26 -11.00 5.28 9.12
C GLY A 26 -9.74 5.15 9.99
N ARG A 27 -9.89 4.64 11.24
CA ARG A 27 -8.76 4.32 12.12
C ARG A 27 -7.85 3.26 11.51
N GLN A 28 -8.40 2.17 11.00
CA GLN A 28 -7.62 1.10 10.36
C GLN A 28 -6.97 1.56 9.06
N GLN A 29 -7.64 2.41 8.28
CA GLN A 29 -7.08 3.08 7.11
C GLN A 29 -5.86 3.92 7.48
N GLY A 30 -5.95 4.69 8.57
CA GLY A 30 -4.84 5.49 9.09
C GLY A 30 -3.63 4.64 9.47
N LEU A 31 -3.82 3.57 10.25
CA LEU A 31 -2.76 2.62 10.59
C LEU A 31 -2.13 2.00 9.34
N ALA A 32 -2.96 1.56 8.38
CA ALA A 32 -2.50 0.93 7.16
C ALA A 32 -1.70 1.87 6.26
N ALA A 33 -2.15 3.12 6.07
CA ALA A 33 -1.43 4.13 5.30
C ALA A 33 -0.04 4.39 5.90
N CYS A 34 0.02 4.63 7.22
CA CYS A 34 1.28 4.86 7.92
C CYS A 34 2.24 3.68 7.80
N ALA A 35 1.76 2.46 7.98
CA ALA A 35 2.57 1.25 7.87
C ALA A 35 3.12 1.03 6.46
N CYS A 36 2.28 1.19 5.44
CA CYS A 36 2.66 1.04 4.04
C CYS A 36 3.71 2.06 3.62
N LEU A 37 3.52 3.33 3.97
CA LEU A 37 4.44 4.42 3.61
C LEU A 37 5.78 4.31 4.35
N MET A 38 5.76 3.94 5.64
CA MET A 38 6.99 3.63 6.37
C MET A 38 7.78 2.51 5.69
N ALA A 39 7.11 1.44 5.28
CA ALA A 39 7.75 0.30 4.62
C ALA A 39 8.37 0.68 3.26
N GLN A 40 7.79 1.63 2.55
CA GLN A 40 8.31 2.17 1.28
C GLN A 40 9.43 3.21 1.46
N ASP A 41 9.70 3.65 2.70
CA ASP A 41 10.58 4.80 3.01
C ASP A 41 10.05 6.13 2.43
N ASP A 42 8.73 6.24 2.22
CA ASP A 42 8.08 7.45 1.73
C ASP A 42 7.72 8.40 2.87
N MET A 43 8.75 8.99 3.47
CA MET A 43 8.61 9.91 4.61
C MET A 43 7.85 11.19 4.25
N LYS A 44 7.87 11.59 2.98
CA LYS A 44 7.14 12.78 2.51
C LYS A 44 5.63 12.59 2.59
N ARG A 45 5.11 11.44 2.14
CA ARG A 45 3.69 11.11 2.24
C ARG A 45 3.30 10.61 3.63
N LEU A 46 4.26 10.11 4.42
CA LEU A 46 4.01 9.64 5.78
C LEU A 46 3.55 10.77 6.70
N GLU A 47 4.09 11.98 6.60
CA GLU A 47 3.70 13.12 7.45
C GLU A 47 2.19 13.44 7.36
N PRO A 48 1.58 13.66 6.18
CA PRO A 48 0.13 13.84 6.07
C PRO A 48 -0.67 12.58 6.48
N ALA A 49 -0.15 11.37 6.24
CA ALA A 49 -0.81 10.13 6.65
C ALA A 49 -0.87 9.99 8.18
N VAL A 50 0.18 10.39 8.91
CA VAL A 50 0.17 10.44 10.38
C VAL A 50 -0.91 11.39 10.89
N ARG A 51 -1.05 12.59 10.31
CA ARG A 51 -2.12 13.54 10.68
C ARG A 51 -3.50 12.93 10.42
N MET A 52 -3.71 12.35 9.24
CA MET A 52 -4.95 11.66 8.89
C MET A 52 -5.26 10.52 9.87
N ALA A 53 -4.28 9.73 10.25
CA ALA A 53 -4.47 8.64 11.22
C ALA A 53 -4.93 9.16 12.59
N LEU A 54 -4.28 10.20 13.12
CA LEU A 54 -4.63 10.85 14.38
C LEU A 54 -6.03 11.48 14.32
N ASP A 55 -6.38 12.13 13.20
CA ASP A 55 -7.72 12.74 12.99
C ASP A 55 -8.82 11.66 12.90
N ASN A 56 -8.49 10.45 12.44
CA ASN A 56 -9.39 9.30 12.40
C ASN A 56 -9.38 8.44 13.68
N GLY A 57 -8.80 8.96 14.76
CA GLY A 57 -8.87 8.34 16.10
C GLY A 57 -7.82 7.27 16.39
N VAL A 58 -6.76 7.15 15.55
CA VAL A 58 -5.57 6.41 15.95
C VAL A 58 -4.88 7.19 17.06
N THR A 59 -4.54 6.53 18.15
CA THR A 59 -3.84 7.18 19.26
C THR A 59 -2.34 7.30 19.00
N ILE A 60 -1.70 8.24 19.66
CA ILE A 60 -0.27 8.48 19.56
C ILE A 60 0.52 7.21 19.96
N ASN A 61 0.08 6.51 21.01
CA ASN A 61 0.78 5.31 21.48
C ASN A 61 0.55 4.11 20.56
N GLU A 62 -0.59 4.02 19.85
CA GLU A 62 -0.80 3.02 18.79
C GLU A 62 0.15 3.25 17.61
N LEU A 63 0.37 4.50 17.18
CA LEU A 63 1.35 4.79 16.11
C LEU A 63 2.77 4.49 16.56
N LYS A 64 3.15 4.83 17.81
CA LYS A 64 4.45 4.47 18.36
C LYS A 64 4.67 2.96 18.33
N GLU A 65 3.67 2.17 18.75
CA GLU A 65 3.78 0.71 18.74
C GLU A 65 3.79 0.14 17.30
N ALA A 66 2.98 0.68 16.38
CA ALA A 66 2.97 0.27 14.99
C ALA A 66 4.35 0.49 14.32
N PHE A 67 4.92 1.68 14.46
CA PHE A 67 6.24 1.99 13.91
C PHE A 67 7.36 1.18 14.58
N SER A 68 7.25 0.95 15.90
CA SER A 68 8.17 0.11 16.63
C SER A 68 8.11 -1.35 16.17
N GLN A 69 6.92 -1.94 16.02
CA GLN A 69 6.75 -3.30 15.51
C GLN A 69 7.39 -3.49 14.13
N LEU A 70 7.22 -2.51 13.26
CA LEU A 70 7.61 -2.63 11.86
C LEU A 70 9.13 -2.66 11.64
N TYR A 71 9.97 -2.33 12.64
CA TYR A 71 11.40 -2.50 12.46
C TYR A 71 11.79 -3.95 12.16
N ALA A 72 11.03 -4.92 12.65
CA ALA A 72 11.27 -6.34 12.38
C ALA A 72 11.06 -6.72 10.90
N TYR A 73 10.35 -5.91 10.14
CA TYR A 73 10.07 -6.12 8.70
C TYR A 73 10.85 -5.17 7.80
N THR A 74 11.22 -3.99 8.30
CA THR A 74 11.77 -2.89 7.49
C THR A 74 13.10 -2.36 8.00
N GLY A 75 13.59 -2.86 9.13
CA GLY A 75 14.79 -2.41 9.80
C GLY A 75 14.60 -1.16 10.65
N PHE A 76 15.48 -0.99 11.65
CA PHE A 76 15.48 0.17 12.54
C PHE A 76 15.54 1.53 11.83
N PRO A 77 16.33 1.72 10.74
CA PRO A 77 16.40 3.04 10.11
C PRO A 77 15.02 3.59 9.72
N ARG A 78 14.18 2.79 9.05
CA ARG A 78 12.83 3.22 8.65
C ARG A 78 11.92 3.44 9.85
N SER A 79 12.01 2.59 10.88
CA SER A 79 11.25 2.74 12.12
C SER A 79 11.59 4.06 12.82
N LEU A 80 12.87 4.37 12.98
CA LEU A 80 13.35 5.60 13.61
C LEU A 80 12.95 6.85 12.80
N ASN A 81 13.03 6.80 11.47
CA ASN A 81 12.57 7.87 10.60
C ASN A 81 11.06 8.12 10.77
N ALA A 82 10.24 7.07 10.79
CA ALA A 82 8.79 7.19 10.98
C ALA A 82 8.44 7.75 12.37
N LEU A 83 9.12 7.32 13.42
CA LEU A 83 8.99 7.88 14.77
C LEU A 83 9.42 9.36 14.80
N GLY A 84 10.45 9.73 14.04
CA GLY A 84 10.86 11.13 13.85
C GLY A 84 9.78 11.99 13.19
N ILE A 85 9.11 11.45 12.16
CA ILE A 85 7.96 12.12 11.52
C ILE A 85 6.80 12.27 12.52
N LEU A 86 6.45 11.22 13.27
CA LEU A 86 5.42 11.32 14.31
C LEU A 86 5.78 12.42 15.33
N ASN A 87 7.00 12.43 15.84
CA ASN A 87 7.46 13.45 16.79
C ASN A 87 7.33 14.87 16.22
N LYS A 88 7.76 15.10 14.98
CA LYS A 88 7.61 16.38 14.27
C LYS A 88 6.13 16.78 14.14
N VAL A 89 5.24 15.85 13.80
CA VAL A 89 3.80 16.12 13.71
C VAL A 89 3.24 16.56 15.06
N LEU A 90 3.73 15.99 16.16
CA LEU A 90 3.29 16.30 17.51
C LEU A 90 3.78 17.66 18.04
N GLU A 91 4.78 18.31 17.42
CA GLU A 91 5.16 19.70 17.72
C GLU A 91 3.98 20.67 17.50
N ASN A 92 3.06 20.33 16.57
CA ASN A 92 1.83 21.06 16.29
C ASN A 92 0.60 20.19 16.64
N ARG A 93 0.62 19.57 17.83
CA ARG A 93 -0.43 18.67 18.30
C ARG A 93 -1.80 19.34 18.33
N GLN A 94 -2.79 18.68 17.75
CA GLN A 94 -4.17 19.10 17.81
C GLN A 94 -4.84 18.61 19.12
N ALA A 95 -5.80 19.40 19.62
CA ALA A 95 -6.45 19.12 20.90
C ALA A 95 -7.30 17.83 20.89
N ASN A 96 -7.77 17.41 19.72
CA ASN A 96 -8.56 16.19 19.56
C ASN A 96 -7.71 14.90 19.48
N TRP A 97 -6.39 15.00 19.31
CA TRP A 97 -5.52 13.83 19.23
C TRP A 97 -5.28 13.19 20.60
N GLN A 98 -5.60 11.91 20.69
CA GLN A 98 -5.56 11.17 21.95
C GLN A 98 -4.19 10.51 22.15
N GLU A 99 -3.68 10.52 23.38
CA GLU A 99 -2.44 9.82 23.73
C GLU A 99 -2.60 8.30 23.63
N GLY A 100 -3.77 7.79 24.02
CA GLY A 100 -4.04 6.37 24.14
C GLY A 100 -3.70 5.83 25.54
N LYS A 101 -3.65 4.51 25.66
CA LYS A 101 -3.26 3.87 26.93
C LYS A 101 -1.82 4.27 27.30
N PRO A 102 -1.52 4.50 28.59
CA PRO A 102 -0.15 4.68 29.02
C PRO A 102 0.67 3.45 28.69
N TRP A 103 1.86 3.68 28.09
CA TRP A 103 2.77 2.58 27.80
C TRP A 103 3.22 1.90 29.11
N LYS A 104 3.22 0.59 29.10
CA LYS A 104 3.74 -0.24 30.19
C LYS A 104 4.77 -1.21 29.63
N ARG A 105 5.86 -1.39 30.37
CA ARG A 105 6.86 -2.43 30.05
C ARG A 105 6.20 -3.81 30.14
N PRO A 106 6.20 -4.62 29.08
CA PRO A 106 5.71 -5.99 29.15
C PRO A 106 6.52 -6.83 30.15
N ALA A 107 5.84 -7.65 30.94
CA ALA A 107 6.51 -8.52 31.92
C ALA A 107 7.35 -9.62 31.24
N GLU A 108 7.02 -9.97 30.01
CA GLU A 108 7.73 -10.92 29.17
C GLU A 108 9.16 -10.47 28.86
N TRP A 109 9.41 -9.15 28.83
CA TRP A 109 10.76 -8.60 28.55
C TRP A 109 11.78 -8.89 29.66
N ASP A 110 11.32 -9.24 30.84
CA ASP A 110 12.18 -9.57 31.98
C ASP A 110 12.38 -11.10 32.14
N ASP A 111 11.77 -11.91 31.25
CA ASP A 111 11.82 -13.35 31.29
C ASP A 111 11.85 -13.96 29.87
N ALA A 112 13.03 -14.26 29.36
CA ALA A 112 13.24 -14.78 28.02
C ALA A 112 12.45 -16.08 27.75
N LYS A 113 12.20 -16.90 28.78
CA LYS A 113 11.39 -18.11 28.63
C LYS A 113 9.92 -17.78 28.38
N LYS A 114 9.37 -16.83 29.14
CA LYS A 114 7.99 -16.39 28.94
C LYS A 114 7.81 -15.71 27.58
N ALA A 115 8.76 -14.88 27.16
CA ALA A 115 8.75 -14.25 25.83
C ALA A 115 8.72 -15.33 24.73
N TYR A 116 9.56 -16.35 24.84
CA TYR A 116 9.60 -17.46 23.89
C TYR A 116 8.28 -18.26 23.87
N GLU A 117 7.73 -18.62 25.04
CA GLU A 117 6.47 -19.35 25.17
C GLU A 117 5.28 -18.54 24.58
N LEU A 118 5.25 -17.23 24.85
CA LEU A 118 4.28 -16.32 24.25
C LEU A 118 4.43 -16.30 22.73
N GLY A 119 5.65 -16.23 22.22
CA GLY A 119 5.95 -16.21 20.81
C GLY A 119 5.53 -17.49 20.08
N VAL A 120 5.81 -18.66 20.67
CA VAL A 120 5.32 -19.95 20.13
C VAL A 120 3.79 -19.96 20.03
N LYS A 121 3.11 -19.47 21.06
CA LYS A 121 1.63 -19.37 21.07
C LYS A 121 1.13 -18.45 19.95
N ASN A 122 1.67 -17.22 19.87
CA ASN A 122 1.25 -16.22 18.87
C ASN A 122 1.54 -16.69 17.45
N GLN A 123 2.74 -17.23 17.20
CA GLN A 123 3.11 -17.75 15.89
C GLN A 123 2.21 -18.94 15.48
N THR A 124 1.90 -19.85 16.41
CA THR A 124 0.98 -20.96 16.15
C THR A 124 -0.42 -20.47 15.80
N GLN A 125 -0.93 -19.47 16.54
CA GLN A 125 -2.23 -18.87 16.24
C GLN A 125 -2.24 -18.22 14.87
N LEU A 126 -1.23 -17.39 14.57
CA LEU A 126 -1.09 -16.70 13.29
C LEU A 126 -1.01 -17.68 12.12
N SER A 127 -0.18 -18.72 12.24
CA SER A 127 0.03 -19.73 11.19
C SER A 127 -1.10 -20.74 11.08
N GLY A 128 -2.00 -20.82 12.09
CA GLY A 128 -3.04 -21.83 12.21
C GLY A 128 -2.51 -23.22 12.61
N LYS A 129 -1.21 -23.38 12.80
CA LYS A 129 -0.52 -24.62 13.23
C LYS A 129 0.86 -24.30 13.79
N PRO A 130 1.47 -25.18 14.60
CA PRO A 130 2.85 -25.04 15.00
C PRO A 130 3.78 -24.91 13.79
N PHE A 131 4.74 -23.98 13.87
CA PHE A 131 5.73 -23.75 12.84
C PHE A 131 7.14 -23.76 13.44
N ASN A 132 8.06 -24.48 12.80
CA ASN A 132 9.48 -24.47 13.09
C ASN A 132 10.25 -24.21 11.81
N TYR A 133 11.29 -23.38 11.90
CA TYR A 133 12.19 -23.12 10.80
C TYR A 133 13.51 -23.87 11.00
N ASP A 134 13.44 -25.20 10.86
CA ASP A 134 14.54 -26.12 11.17
C ASP A 134 15.79 -25.87 10.34
N PHE A 135 15.65 -25.26 9.15
CA PHE A 135 16.78 -24.92 8.28
C PHE A 135 17.69 -23.84 8.90
N CYS A 136 17.13 -22.91 9.67
CA CYS A 136 17.88 -21.86 10.36
C CYS A 136 17.38 -21.68 11.80
N PRO A 137 17.94 -22.41 12.78
CA PRO A 137 17.50 -22.35 14.17
C PRO A 137 17.63 -20.95 14.80
N GLN A 138 18.54 -20.11 14.31
CA GLN A 138 18.70 -18.74 14.78
C GLN A 138 17.46 -17.91 14.41
N ASP A 139 17.01 -17.97 13.14
CA ASP A 139 15.83 -17.25 12.70
C ASP A 139 14.56 -17.80 13.37
N ASP A 140 14.46 -19.11 13.57
CA ASP A 140 13.37 -19.72 14.34
C ASP A 140 13.31 -19.15 15.76
N TYR A 141 14.46 -19.05 16.43
CA TYR A 141 14.58 -18.45 17.77
C TYR A 141 14.16 -16.98 17.76
N TYR A 142 14.66 -16.16 16.82
CA TYR A 142 14.34 -14.74 16.76
C TYR A 142 12.86 -14.49 16.41
N LEU A 143 12.29 -15.28 15.51
CA LEU A 143 10.86 -15.21 15.22
C LEU A 143 10.03 -15.48 16.49
N LYS A 144 10.33 -16.55 17.22
CA LYS A 144 9.58 -16.94 18.42
C LYS A 144 9.85 -16.02 19.60
N SER A 145 11.12 -15.80 19.98
CA SER A 145 11.44 -15.04 21.17
C SER A 145 11.19 -13.55 21.00
N HIS A 146 11.58 -12.99 19.85
CA HIS A 146 11.59 -11.55 19.65
C HIS A 146 10.38 -11.03 18.90
N LEU A 147 10.13 -11.51 17.65
CA LEU A 147 9.01 -10.98 16.86
C LEU A 147 7.66 -11.34 17.50
N PHE A 148 7.36 -12.62 17.66
CA PHE A 148 6.08 -13.08 18.19
C PHE A 148 6.02 -13.09 19.73
N GLY A 149 7.17 -12.99 20.41
CA GLY A 149 7.30 -12.86 21.86
C GLY A 149 7.34 -11.39 22.29
N ASP A 150 8.52 -10.77 22.27
CA ASP A 150 8.73 -9.40 22.81
C ASP A 150 7.82 -8.35 22.16
N ILE A 151 7.76 -8.32 20.82
CA ILE A 151 6.99 -7.31 20.08
C ILE A 151 5.50 -7.52 20.27
N PHE A 152 5.04 -8.78 20.21
CA PHE A 152 3.61 -9.09 20.40
C PHE A 152 3.16 -9.02 21.87
N ALA A 153 4.07 -8.87 22.84
CA ALA A 153 3.73 -8.56 24.23
C ALA A 153 3.23 -7.12 24.43
N GLY A 154 3.43 -6.22 23.45
CA GLY A 154 2.88 -4.87 23.48
C GLY A 154 1.35 -4.86 23.53
N ASP A 155 0.76 -3.88 24.22
CA ASP A 155 -0.68 -3.84 24.55
C ASP A 155 -1.45 -2.68 23.88
N GLN A 156 -0.78 -1.85 23.05
CA GLN A 156 -1.44 -0.71 22.41
C GLN A 156 -2.28 -1.17 21.21
N LEU A 157 -1.78 -2.11 20.43
CA LEU A 157 -2.48 -2.69 19.28
C LEU A 157 -3.12 -4.04 19.66
N SER A 158 -4.35 -4.27 19.23
CA SER A 158 -4.92 -5.61 19.25
C SER A 158 -4.18 -6.54 18.27
N ALA A 159 -4.27 -7.86 18.47
CA ALA A 159 -3.68 -8.82 17.54
C ALA A 159 -4.20 -8.62 16.09
N ALA A 160 -5.49 -8.30 15.95
CA ALA A 160 -6.11 -8.00 14.65
C ALA A 160 -5.54 -6.74 14.00
N ASP A 161 -5.43 -5.63 14.75
CA ASP A 161 -4.85 -4.37 14.22
C ASP A 161 -3.35 -4.52 13.93
N ARG A 162 -2.63 -5.30 14.74
CA ARG A 162 -1.22 -5.62 14.54
C ARG A 162 -0.99 -6.28 13.17
N GLU A 163 -1.87 -7.19 12.79
CA GLU A 163 -1.81 -7.83 11.48
C GLU A 163 -2.26 -6.90 10.33
N ILE A 164 -3.19 -5.96 10.54
CA ILE A 164 -3.49 -4.90 9.57
C ILE A 164 -2.23 -4.07 9.28
N VAL A 165 -1.49 -3.68 10.32
CA VAL A 165 -0.22 -2.95 10.21
C VAL A 165 0.81 -3.78 9.43
N THR A 166 0.96 -5.05 9.75
CA THR A 166 1.93 -5.95 9.10
C THR A 166 1.56 -6.20 7.63
N VAL A 167 0.30 -6.52 7.32
CA VAL A 167 -0.17 -6.73 5.93
C VAL A 167 0.01 -5.46 5.11
N ALA A 168 -0.30 -4.29 5.67
CA ALA A 168 -0.13 -3.01 4.97
C ALA A 168 1.35 -2.71 4.68
N ALA A 169 2.25 -2.94 5.65
CA ALA A 169 3.69 -2.77 5.46
C ALA A 169 4.25 -3.73 4.40
N LEU A 170 3.91 -5.02 4.48
CA LEU A 170 4.34 -6.01 3.49
C LEU A 170 3.77 -5.74 2.10
N SER A 171 2.58 -5.13 2.00
CA SER A 171 2.02 -4.69 0.72
C SER A 171 2.82 -3.56 0.07
N GLY A 172 3.58 -2.79 0.86
CA GLY A 172 4.48 -1.73 0.39
C GLY A 172 5.90 -2.20 0.05
N LEU A 173 6.25 -3.46 0.34
CA LEU A 173 7.58 -4.01 0.11
C LEU A 173 7.63 -4.87 -1.16
N GLU A 174 8.76 -4.83 -1.84
CA GLU A 174 9.07 -5.74 -2.97
C GLU A 174 9.77 -7.00 -2.47
N GLY A 175 9.58 -8.12 -3.17
CA GLY A 175 10.27 -9.38 -2.90
C GLY A 175 9.73 -10.21 -1.73
N VAL A 176 8.67 -9.77 -1.05
CA VAL A 176 8.10 -10.42 0.16
C VAL A 176 6.73 -11.07 -0.06
N ALA A 177 6.42 -11.46 -1.29
CA ALA A 177 5.10 -12.02 -1.62
C ALA A 177 4.70 -13.26 -0.79
N PRO A 178 5.61 -14.20 -0.47
CA PRO A 178 5.28 -15.33 0.42
C PRO A 178 4.88 -14.87 1.83
N GLN A 179 5.61 -13.91 2.41
CA GLN A 179 5.33 -13.35 3.73
C GLN A 179 4.00 -12.59 3.73
N LEU A 180 3.74 -11.79 2.70
CA LEU A 180 2.46 -11.09 2.54
C LEU A 180 1.28 -12.08 2.49
N ALA A 181 1.40 -13.17 1.73
CA ALA A 181 0.37 -14.20 1.66
C ALA A 181 0.14 -14.88 3.03
N ALA A 182 1.23 -15.21 3.76
CA ALA A 182 1.17 -15.79 5.09
C ALA A 182 0.49 -14.85 6.10
N HIS A 183 0.84 -13.56 6.11
CA HIS A 183 0.26 -12.56 7.02
C HIS A 183 -1.18 -12.19 6.64
N LYS A 184 -1.60 -12.25 5.38
CA LYS A 184 -3.02 -12.13 5.02
C LYS A 184 -3.86 -13.24 5.62
N GLN A 185 -3.38 -14.49 5.58
CA GLN A 185 -4.06 -15.59 6.28
C GLN A 185 -3.94 -15.44 7.81
N GLY A 186 -2.77 -15.01 8.30
CA GLY A 186 -2.53 -14.72 9.71
C GLY A 186 -3.47 -13.64 10.25
N ALA A 187 -3.74 -12.59 9.49
CA ALA A 187 -4.69 -11.54 9.86
C ALA A 187 -6.11 -12.10 10.11
N VAL A 188 -6.54 -13.07 9.29
CA VAL A 188 -7.82 -13.78 9.52
C VAL A 188 -7.75 -14.61 10.79
N ASN A 189 -6.66 -15.35 11.01
CA ASN A 189 -6.47 -16.18 12.19
C ASN A 189 -6.38 -15.36 13.50
N MET A 190 -5.96 -14.09 13.38
CA MET A 190 -5.85 -13.13 14.49
C MET A 190 -7.13 -12.30 14.73
N GLY A 191 -8.21 -12.56 13.98
CA GLY A 191 -9.54 -12.02 14.27
C GLY A 191 -10.11 -11.05 13.25
N ASN A 192 -9.42 -10.77 12.14
CA ASN A 192 -9.99 -10.01 11.04
C ASN A 192 -10.87 -10.90 10.15
N SER A 193 -11.92 -10.34 9.54
CA SER A 193 -12.63 -11.08 8.50
C SER A 193 -11.78 -11.16 7.22
N LYS A 194 -11.95 -12.23 6.45
CA LYS A 194 -11.31 -12.34 5.12
C LYS A 194 -11.67 -11.15 4.22
N GLN A 195 -12.94 -10.72 4.27
CA GLN A 195 -13.42 -9.58 3.50
C GLN A 195 -12.65 -8.29 3.86
N LEU A 196 -12.40 -8.02 5.15
CA LEU A 196 -11.64 -6.85 5.60
C LEU A 196 -10.19 -6.89 5.08
N VAL A 197 -9.55 -8.06 5.09
CA VAL A 197 -8.17 -8.21 4.58
C VAL A 197 -8.11 -7.98 3.07
N ASP A 198 -9.10 -8.46 2.32
CA ASP A 198 -9.21 -8.22 0.87
C ASP A 198 -9.49 -6.74 0.60
N GLU A 199 -10.37 -6.10 1.37
CA GLU A 199 -10.69 -4.66 1.30
C GLU A 199 -9.48 -3.79 1.63
N LEU A 200 -8.65 -4.17 2.63
CA LEU A 200 -7.41 -3.47 2.96
C LEU A 200 -6.47 -3.38 1.74
N SER A 201 -6.29 -4.49 1.04
CA SER A 201 -5.43 -4.52 -0.15
C SER A 201 -6.00 -3.67 -1.29
N ALA A 202 -7.32 -3.72 -1.50
CA ALA A 202 -8.01 -2.91 -2.51
C ALA A 202 -7.94 -1.42 -2.16
N TRP A 203 -8.12 -1.07 -0.88
CA TRP A 203 -8.06 0.31 -0.41
C TRP A 203 -6.65 0.90 -0.55
N LEU A 204 -5.60 0.17 -0.16
CA LEU A 204 -4.21 0.63 -0.32
C LEU A 204 -3.89 0.94 -1.80
N CYS A 205 -4.38 0.12 -2.72
CA CYS A 205 -4.24 0.35 -4.15
C CYS A 205 -5.07 1.56 -4.61
N GLY A 206 -6.36 1.62 -4.25
CA GLY A 206 -7.27 2.69 -4.65
C GLY A 206 -6.87 4.07 -4.11
N ALA A 207 -6.25 4.11 -2.92
CA ALA A 207 -5.69 5.31 -2.31
C ALA A 207 -4.29 5.66 -2.83
N GLY A 208 -3.73 4.90 -3.77
CA GLY A 208 -2.43 5.18 -4.37
C GLY A 208 -1.22 4.84 -3.50
N TYR A 209 -1.39 4.04 -2.44
CA TYR A 209 -0.27 3.63 -1.59
C TYR A 209 0.50 2.44 -2.17
N THR A 210 -0.16 1.60 -2.97
CA THR A 210 0.48 0.45 -3.62
C THR A 210 0.10 0.37 -5.10
N LEU A 211 0.92 -0.35 -5.88
CA LEU A 211 0.58 -0.75 -7.24
C LEU A 211 0.07 -2.19 -7.24
N ASN A 212 -1.19 -2.39 -7.58
CA ASN A 212 -1.72 -3.72 -7.87
C ASN A 212 -1.60 -3.97 -9.38
N THR A 213 -0.48 -4.54 -9.79
CA THR A 213 -0.16 -4.75 -11.21
C THR A 213 0.59 -6.06 -11.44
N LYS A 214 0.37 -6.68 -12.61
CA LYS A 214 1.17 -7.81 -13.09
C LYS A 214 2.47 -7.35 -13.76
N TRP A 215 2.58 -6.07 -14.09
CA TRP A 215 3.67 -5.53 -14.87
C TRP A 215 4.85 -5.19 -13.97
N GLN A 216 6.02 -5.66 -14.32
CA GLN A 216 7.25 -5.36 -13.61
C GLN A 216 7.51 -3.85 -13.61
N LYS A 217 7.93 -3.32 -12.48
CA LYS A 217 8.31 -1.91 -12.35
C LYS A 217 9.46 -1.56 -13.28
N GLY A 218 10.42 -2.46 -13.39
CA GLY A 218 11.62 -2.27 -14.18
C GLY A 218 12.75 -1.57 -13.44
N ASP A 219 13.84 -1.29 -14.15
CA ASP A 219 15.01 -0.59 -13.67
C ASP A 219 14.79 0.93 -13.70
N LYS A 220 15.69 1.69 -13.03
CA LYS A 220 15.69 3.15 -13.11
C LYS A 220 15.68 3.59 -14.57
N ASN A 221 14.75 4.48 -14.90
CA ASN A 221 14.57 4.96 -16.26
C ASN A 221 15.86 5.64 -16.77
N PRO A 222 16.49 5.15 -17.84
CA PRO A 222 17.70 5.75 -18.39
C PRO A 222 17.46 7.16 -18.95
N TYR A 223 16.22 7.51 -19.26
CA TYR A 223 15.80 8.85 -19.68
C TYR A 223 15.43 9.78 -18.51
N GLY A 224 15.78 9.41 -17.27
CA GLY A 224 15.41 10.13 -16.03
C GLY A 224 15.76 11.63 -16.04
N LYS A 225 16.77 12.06 -16.82
CA LYS A 225 17.08 13.49 -17.00
C LYS A 225 15.95 14.34 -17.61
N TYR A 226 14.96 13.69 -18.24
CA TYR A 226 13.79 14.32 -18.83
C TYR A 226 12.53 14.12 -17.96
N PHE A 227 12.71 13.79 -16.67
CA PHE A 227 11.64 13.59 -15.72
C PHE A 227 11.87 14.45 -14.48
N ILE A 228 10.78 14.89 -13.87
CA ILE A 228 10.77 15.43 -12.50
C ILE A 228 10.29 14.30 -11.60
N GLY A 229 11.08 13.92 -10.62
CA GLY A 229 10.83 12.74 -9.78
C GLY A 229 11.41 11.46 -10.37
N GLN A 230 11.13 10.33 -9.72
CA GLN A 230 11.71 9.04 -10.10
C GLN A 230 10.75 8.24 -10.97
N SER A 231 11.25 7.67 -12.04
CA SER A 231 10.54 6.73 -12.91
C SER A 231 11.38 5.49 -13.21
N TYR A 232 10.70 4.45 -13.68
CA TYR A 232 11.29 3.15 -13.99
C TYR A 232 10.81 2.69 -15.36
N LEU A 233 11.59 1.85 -16.01
CA LEU A 233 11.32 1.35 -17.34
C LEU A 233 11.58 -0.16 -17.41
N ALA A 234 10.60 -0.91 -17.93
CA ALA A 234 10.73 -2.33 -18.22
C ALA A 234 10.39 -2.60 -19.69
N ASP A 235 11.21 -3.38 -20.38
CA ASP A 235 10.85 -3.95 -21.67
C ASP A 235 9.96 -5.17 -21.43
N VAL A 236 8.75 -5.14 -21.97
CA VAL A 236 7.78 -6.25 -21.85
C VAL A 236 7.71 -7.09 -23.13
N GLY A 237 8.57 -6.79 -24.11
CA GLY A 237 8.65 -7.48 -25.38
C GLY A 237 7.76 -6.88 -26.46
N GLY A 238 8.04 -7.27 -27.72
CA GLY A 238 7.23 -6.84 -28.86
C GLY A 238 7.25 -5.34 -29.17
N GLY A 239 8.27 -4.60 -28.69
CA GLY A 239 8.35 -3.14 -28.82
C GLY A 239 7.45 -2.38 -27.84
N VAL A 240 6.91 -3.07 -26.84
CA VAL A 240 6.11 -2.46 -25.78
C VAL A 240 6.98 -2.24 -24.54
N MET A 241 6.95 -1.03 -24.01
CA MET A 241 7.61 -0.67 -22.76
C MET A 241 6.58 -0.46 -21.66
N ASN A 242 6.92 -0.82 -20.42
CA ASN A 242 6.16 -0.43 -19.24
C ASN A 242 6.90 0.69 -18.52
N VAL A 243 6.23 1.82 -18.35
CA VAL A 243 6.77 2.98 -17.62
C VAL A 243 6.06 3.12 -16.30
N THR A 244 6.83 3.10 -15.21
CA THR A 244 6.33 3.26 -13.85
C THR A 244 6.81 4.60 -13.28
N PHE A 245 5.90 5.39 -12.76
CA PHE A 245 6.14 6.70 -12.17
C PHE A 245 5.84 6.65 -10.67
N GLU A 246 6.76 7.16 -9.87
CA GLU A 246 6.47 7.44 -8.46
C GLU A 246 5.45 8.58 -8.32
N PRO A 247 4.76 8.67 -7.18
CA PRO A 247 3.84 9.78 -6.92
C PRO A 247 4.46 11.15 -7.19
N GLY A 248 3.77 11.97 -7.97
CA GLY A 248 4.24 13.28 -8.38
C GLY A 248 5.28 13.30 -9.50
N CYS A 249 5.76 12.13 -9.94
CA CYS A 249 6.71 12.04 -11.05
C CYS A 249 6.02 12.31 -12.39
N ARG A 250 6.65 13.10 -13.24
CA ARG A 250 6.17 13.43 -14.58
C ARG A 250 7.31 13.64 -15.56
N ASN A 251 7.08 13.33 -16.83
CA ASN A 251 8.04 13.67 -17.87
C ASN A 251 7.92 15.14 -18.31
N PHE A 252 8.91 15.58 -19.06
CA PHE A 252 8.92 16.90 -19.69
C PHE A 252 7.90 16.94 -20.83
N TRP A 253 7.53 18.14 -21.27
CA TRP A 253 6.89 18.33 -22.55
C TRP A 253 7.75 17.71 -23.64
N HIS A 254 7.13 16.98 -24.57
CA HIS A 254 7.84 16.32 -25.66
C HIS A 254 6.95 16.11 -26.88
N VAL A 255 7.57 15.79 -27.99
CA VAL A 255 6.91 15.53 -29.27
C VAL A 255 7.46 14.21 -29.85
N HIS A 256 6.59 13.45 -30.45
CA HIS A 256 6.94 12.29 -31.26
C HIS A 256 6.78 12.66 -32.74
N HIS A 257 7.90 12.79 -33.44
CA HIS A 257 7.90 13.11 -34.86
C HIS A 257 7.66 11.86 -35.71
N LYS A 258 6.74 11.95 -36.68
CA LYS A 258 6.48 10.90 -37.67
C LYS A 258 6.08 9.53 -37.08
N GLN A 259 5.52 9.52 -35.89
CA GLN A 259 5.02 8.32 -35.21
C GLN A 259 3.92 8.68 -34.19
N VAL A 260 3.00 7.75 -33.98
CA VAL A 260 1.94 7.85 -32.97
C VAL A 260 2.40 7.11 -31.73
N GLN A 261 2.38 7.77 -30.57
CA GLN A 261 2.58 7.08 -29.29
C GLN A 261 1.26 6.58 -28.75
N VAL A 262 1.19 5.33 -28.30
CA VAL A 262 0.03 4.78 -27.60
C VAL A 262 0.39 4.62 -26.12
N LEU A 263 -0.47 5.13 -25.25
CA LEU A 263 -0.39 5.01 -23.79
C LEU A 263 -1.58 4.18 -23.30
N ILE A 264 -1.32 3.14 -22.51
CA ILE A 264 -2.36 2.27 -21.92
C ILE A 264 -2.13 2.25 -20.41
N CYS A 265 -2.96 2.95 -19.64
CA CYS A 265 -2.87 2.90 -18.19
C CYS A 265 -3.19 1.49 -17.69
N VAL A 266 -2.29 0.91 -16.88
CA VAL A 266 -2.43 -0.45 -16.34
C VAL A 266 -2.49 -0.50 -14.82
N ALA A 267 -2.02 0.55 -14.12
CA ALA A 267 -2.14 0.65 -12.66
C ALA A 267 -1.98 2.09 -12.16
N GLY A 268 -2.55 2.37 -10.99
CA GLY A 268 -2.48 3.67 -10.34
C GLY A 268 -3.27 4.76 -11.06
N LYS A 269 -2.90 6.02 -10.81
CA LYS A 269 -3.55 7.19 -11.42
C LYS A 269 -2.51 8.16 -11.96
N GLY A 270 -2.77 8.68 -13.15
CA GLY A 270 -1.88 9.63 -13.82
C GLY A 270 -2.63 10.72 -14.56
N TRP A 271 -1.84 11.59 -15.16
CA TRP A 271 -2.30 12.66 -16.03
C TRP A 271 -1.68 12.51 -17.41
N TYR A 272 -2.44 12.86 -18.42
CA TYR A 272 -1.98 13.15 -19.77
C TYR A 272 -2.48 14.54 -20.17
N GLN A 273 -1.65 15.32 -20.85
CA GLN A 273 -2.08 16.62 -21.36
C GLN A 273 -1.35 17.00 -22.65
N GLU A 274 -2.12 17.45 -23.63
CA GLU A 274 -1.61 18.13 -24.82
C GLU A 274 -1.45 19.64 -24.54
N TRP A 275 -0.47 20.25 -25.19
CA TRP A 275 -0.25 21.69 -25.04
C TRP A 275 -1.50 22.49 -25.40
N GLY A 276 -1.90 23.40 -24.50
CA GLY A 276 -3.07 24.25 -24.67
C GLY A 276 -4.43 23.57 -24.47
N LYS A 277 -4.47 22.27 -24.12
CA LYS A 277 -5.70 21.54 -23.81
C LYS A 277 -5.85 21.25 -22.32
N ALA A 278 -7.07 20.89 -21.91
CA ALA A 278 -7.31 20.40 -20.55
C ALA A 278 -6.61 19.07 -20.30
N PRO A 279 -6.14 18.80 -19.05
CA PRO A 279 -5.57 17.53 -18.67
C PRO A 279 -6.64 16.42 -18.71
N VAL A 280 -6.20 15.21 -19.02
CA VAL A 280 -7.01 13.99 -19.02
C VAL A 280 -6.51 13.09 -17.90
N GLU A 281 -7.41 12.67 -17.02
CA GLU A 281 -7.09 11.66 -16.00
C GLU A 281 -6.89 10.29 -16.65
N MET A 282 -5.81 9.61 -16.25
CA MET A 282 -5.52 8.25 -16.68
C MET A 282 -5.69 7.28 -15.50
N THR A 283 -6.64 6.38 -15.65
CA THR A 283 -6.90 5.26 -14.71
C THR A 283 -6.79 3.93 -15.46
N PRO A 284 -6.64 2.78 -14.77
CA PRO A 284 -6.53 1.48 -15.43
C PRO A 284 -7.62 1.24 -16.48
N GLY A 285 -7.19 0.93 -17.70
CA GLY A 285 -8.05 0.79 -18.87
C GLY A 285 -8.13 2.04 -19.76
N THR A 286 -7.66 3.20 -19.31
CA THR A 286 -7.56 4.39 -20.18
C THR A 286 -6.52 4.15 -21.27
N VAL A 287 -6.92 4.39 -22.52
CA VAL A 287 -6.05 4.30 -23.71
C VAL A 287 -6.03 5.65 -24.42
N ILE A 288 -4.83 6.17 -24.66
CA ILE A 288 -4.62 7.42 -25.39
C ILE A 288 -3.69 7.13 -26.57
N ALA A 289 -4.11 7.52 -27.77
CA ALA A 289 -3.26 7.55 -28.93
C ALA A 289 -2.88 9.00 -29.20
N VAL A 290 -1.62 9.33 -28.92
CA VAL A 290 -1.05 10.66 -29.14
C VAL A 290 -0.62 10.79 -30.59
N PRO A 291 -1.25 11.68 -31.40
CA PRO A 291 -0.86 11.85 -32.78
C PRO A 291 0.58 12.33 -32.94
N ALA A 292 1.20 12.03 -34.08
CA ALA A 292 2.49 12.62 -34.43
C ALA A 292 2.43 14.16 -34.35
N GLU A 293 3.55 14.79 -34.03
CA GLU A 293 3.74 16.24 -33.95
C GLU A 293 2.96 16.94 -32.81
N VAL A 294 2.29 16.18 -31.93
CA VAL A 294 1.58 16.76 -30.78
C VAL A 294 2.50 16.92 -29.59
N LYS A 295 2.68 18.18 -29.14
CA LYS A 295 3.37 18.49 -27.89
C LYS A 295 2.52 18.08 -26.70
N HIS A 296 3.04 17.18 -25.85
CA HIS A 296 2.31 16.62 -24.71
C HIS A 296 3.25 16.24 -23.57
N TRP A 297 2.67 15.92 -22.44
CA TRP A 297 3.33 15.28 -21.31
C TRP A 297 2.38 14.28 -20.63
N HIS A 298 2.94 13.37 -19.83
CA HIS A 298 2.20 12.48 -18.95
C HIS A 298 3.01 12.16 -17.68
N GLY A 299 2.32 11.70 -16.64
CA GLY A 299 2.95 11.39 -15.37
C GLY A 299 1.96 10.96 -14.31
N ALA A 300 2.46 10.61 -13.13
CA ALA A 300 1.68 10.22 -11.97
C ALA A 300 0.86 11.40 -11.41
N GLN A 301 -0.25 11.11 -10.73
CA GLN A 301 -0.87 12.06 -9.82
C GLN A 301 0.02 12.28 -8.60
N LYS A 302 -0.24 13.35 -7.86
CA LYS A 302 0.62 13.84 -6.77
C LYS A 302 0.82 12.81 -5.65
N ASP A 303 -0.18 12.00 -5.40
CA ASP A 303 -0.28 11.06 -4.30
C ASP A 303 -0.50 9.60 -4.74
N SER A 304 -0.40 9.33 -6.03
CA SER A 304 -0.58 7.99 -6.60
C SER A 304 0.63 7.56 -7.43
N TRP A 305 1.04 6.31 -7.29
CA TRP A 305 1.81 5.63 -8.31
C TRP A 305 1.03 5.62 -9.63
N PHE A 306 1.75 5.58 -10.75
CA PHE A 306 1.15 5.48 -12.06
C PHE A 306 1.98 4.54 -12.94
N GLN A 307 1.30 3.68 -13.69
CA GLN A 307 1.95 2.75 -14.57
C GLN A 307 1.17 2.65 -15.89
N HIS A 308 1.88 2.80 -16.98
CA HIS A 308 1.29 2.61 -18.30
C HIS A 308 2.22 1.81 -19.22
N LEU A 309 1.62 1.03 -20.10
CA LEU A 309 2.30 0.49 -21.27
C LEU A 309 2.38 1.57 -22.33
N THR A 310 3.46 1.55 -23.12
CA THR A 310 3.62 2.44 -24.27
C THR A 310 4.28 1.71 -25.42
N TYR A 311 3.84 2.04 -26.62
CA TYR A 311 4.47 1.61 -27.88
C TYR A 311 4.21 2.68 -28.94
N HIS A 312 4.97 2.60 -30.06
CA HIS A 312 4.76 3.48 -31.20
C HIS A 312 4.13 2.69 -32.35
N LYS A 313 3.20 3.33 -33.05
CA LYS A 313 2.58 2.83 -34.27
C LYS A 313 2.69 3.89 -35.38
N ASP A 314 2.41 3.47 -36.63
CA ASP A 314 2.46 4.34 -37.80
C ASP A 314 3.84 5.01 -37.97
N VAL A 315 4.90 4.28 -37.61
CA VAL A 315 6.28 4.76 -37.58
C VAL A 315 6.79 4.93 -39.01
N GLN A 316 7.18 6.14 -39.38
CA GLN A 316 7.72 6.49 -40.69
C GLN A 316 9.25 6.64 -40.62
N GLU A 317 9.91 6.63 -41.80
CA GLU A 317 11.32 6.87 -41.88
C GLU A 317 11.74 8.21 -41.30
N GLY A 318 12.76 8.22 -40.44
CA GLY A 318 13.23 9.38 -39.70
C GLY A 318 12.36 9.76 -38.50
N ALA A 319 11.54 8.81 -37.97
CA ALA A 319 10.83 9.01 -36.71
C ALA A 319 11.79 9.28 -35.57
N SER A 320 11.43 10.21 -34.67
CA SER A 320 12.26 10.63 -33.54
C SER A 320 11.43 11.17 -32.39
N ASN A 321 12.06 11.32 -31.22
CA ASN A 321 11.47 11.96 -30.05
C ASN A 321 12.23 13.27 -29.76
N GLU A 322 11.51 14.35 -29.52
CA GLU A 322 12.05 15.63 -29.10
C GLU A 322 11.60 15.96 -27.67
N TRP A 323 12.57 16.15 -26.78
CA TRP A 323 12.31 16.59 -25.41
C TRP A 323 12.41 18.09 -25.34
N LEU A 324 11.41 18.70 -24.70
CA LEU A 324 11.25 20.15 -24.56
C LEU A 324 11.43 20.59 -23.09
N GLU A 325 10.77 21.67 -22.68
CA GLU A 325 10.85 22.21 -21.34
C GLU A 325 10.17 21.30 -20.28
N PRO A 326 10.61 21.38 -19.01
CA PRO A 326 9.95 20.67 -17.92
C PRO A 326 8.52 21.20 -17.70
N VAL A 327 7.62 20.31 -17.26
CA VAL A 327 6.31 20.70 -16.73
C VAL A 327 6.53 21.36 -15.37
N SER A 328 6.28 22.66 -15.27
CA SER A 328 6.55 23.42 -14.04
C SER A 328 5.70 22.92 -12.86
N ASP A 329 6.21 23.09 -11.63
CA ASP A 329 5.47 22.79 -10.41
C ASP A 329 4.20 23.63 -10.31
N GLU A 330 4.24 24.89 -10.74
CA GLU A 330 3.07 25.77 -10.76
C GLU A 330 1.95 25.19 -11.66
N HIS A 331 2.31 24.69 -12.85
CA HIS A 331 1.35 24.07 -13.77
C HIS A 331 0.80 22.77 -13.20
N TYR A 332 1.70 21.89 -12.76
CA TYR A 332 1.34 20.58 -12.25
C TYR A 332 0.49 20.63 -10.96
N ASN A 333 0.77 21.55 -10.04
CA ASN A 333 0.05 21.67 -8.77
C ASN A 333 -1.38 22.24 -8.91
N LYS A 334 -1.74 22.79 -10.08
CA LYS A 334 -3.12 23.21 -10.40
C LYS A 334 -4.04 22.03 -10.76
N LEU A 335 -3.46 20.87 -11.08
CA LEU A 335 -4.23 19.65 -11.38
C LEU A 335 -4.82 19.08 -10.10
N LYS A 336 -6.11 18.72 -10.15
CA LYS A 336 -6.87 18.23 -9.00
C LYS A 336 -7.33 16.79 -9.23
#